data_a53966f2a5e0b7b8d94cdcca52ffc71d
#
_entry.id   a53966f2a5e0b7b8d94cdcca52ffc71d
#
_cell.length_a   1.000
_cell.length_b   1.000
_cell.length_c   1.000
_cell.angle_alpha   90.00
_cell.angle_beta   90.00
_cell.angle_gamma   90.00
#
_symmetry.space_group_name_H-M   'P 1'
#
loop_
_entity.id
_entity.type
_entity.pdbx_description
1 polymer ?
#
loop_
_entity_poly.entity_id
_entity_poly.type
_entity_poly.pdbx_seq_one_letter_code
_entity_poly.pdbx_strand_id
1 'polypeptide(L)'
;MKINHWVGLALPVLLTTLLALSSCKSTSSKGSVLQQNAIGKPGELMLVMEKEYFESPMAQELYDLLEEDAPALPQSEPSLRISRVPTQSFKGTLQLVRNIFLLDIDPQRYTKVSLKYSYDDWATGQVVARLTSPSPDSVRSYIKANGEGLMNLFVRHELFLYAEVVAKTYSQKALEQVDSLFGHRVNVPEDIRHKRAGKDFLWMSNTSMRSRHDILVYTYPYHSPKDIGLDALVEKRDSVLKANIQGEFEGSYPCTEQNYGLLYRRVQLPTEETARAELRGLWKMEGGAMMGGPFVSHAIVDKKAGKVYVFEGFVYRPNEDKLHLIRMMEAALYSFRPSGEKTFDPGLILKARFTKGF
;
A
#
# COMPACT_ATOMS: atom_id res chain seq x y z
N MET A 1 -1.18 82.44 -58.18
CA MET A 1 -2.29 82.77 -59.10
C MET A 1 -3.43 81.77 -58.89
N LYS A 2 -4.60 82.31 -58.48
CA LYS A 2 -5.94 81.68 -58.38
C LYS A 2 -6.09 80.58 -57.31
N ILE A 3 -6.55 80.82 -56.11
CA ILE A 3 -7.91 80.92 -55.53
C ILE A 3 -8.91 79.99 -56.22
N ASN A 4 -9.46 79.01 -55.45
CA ASN A 4 -10.91 78.90 -55.28
C ASN A 4 -11.27 77.97 -54.07
N HIS A 5 -12.09 78.57 -53.24
CA HIS A 5 -12.89 77.94 -52.18
C HIS A 5 -13.90 76.98 -52.76
N TRP A 6 -14.26 75.94 -51.95
CA TRP A 6 -15.65 75.62 -51.79
C TRP A 6 -15.90 74.95 -50.45
N VAL A 7 -16.86 75.49 -49.75
CA VAL A 7 -17.45 75.12 -48.47
C VAL A 7 -18.42 73.95 -48.74
N GLY A 8 -18.50 72.98 -47.82
CA GLY A 8 -19.55 71.94 -47.94
C GLY A 8 -19.68 71.07 -46.72
N LEU A 9 -20.57 71.44 -45.84
CA LEU A 9 -21.41 70.72 -44.94
C LEU A 9 -20.88 69.53 -44.13
N ALA A 10 -20.90 69.73 -42.81
CA ALA A 10 -20.87 68.76 -41.76
C ALA A 10 -22.15 67.89 -41.76
N LEU A 11 -21.97 66.57 -41.69
CA LEU A 11 -23.00 65.65 -41.29
C LEU A 11 -22.48 64.84 -40.09
N PRO A 12 -23.19 64.80 -38.96
CA PRO A 12 -22.77 64.01 -37.82
C PRO A 12 -23.15 62.55 -38.07
N VAL A 13 -22.13 61.68 -38.22
CA VAL A 13 -22.33 60.24 -38.22
C VAL A 13 -22.51 59.81 -36.76
N LEU A 14 -23.74 59.42 -36.46
CA LEU A 14 -24.15 58.86 -35.20
C LEU A 14 -23.51 57.44 -35.07
N LEU A 15 -22.43 57.34 -34.34
CA LEU A 15 -21.74 56.08 -34.05
C LEU A 15 -22.51 55.32 -32.94
N THR A 16 -23.44 54.48 -33.35
CA THR A 16 -24.13 53.50 -32.46
C THR A 16 -23.15 52.43 -32.09
N THR A 17 -22.53 52.56 -30.91
CA THR A 17 -21.76 51.51 -30.26
C THR A 17 -22.71 50.40 -29.81
N LEU A 18 -22.77 49.32 -30.58
CA LEU A 18 -23.36 48.06 -30.16
C LEU A 18 -22.51 47.46 -29.04
N LEU A 19 -22.94 47.64 -27.80
CA LEU A 19 -22.44 46.88 -26.65
C LEU A 19 -22.83 45.45 -26.82
N ALA A 20 -21.98 44.62 -27.43
CA ALA A 20 -22.04 43.18 -27.36
C ALA A 20 -21.82 42.75 -25.90
N LEU A 21 -22.91 42.50 -25.19
CA LEU A 21 -22.89 41.79 -23.93
C LEU A 21 -22.40 40.36 -24.20
N SER A 22 -21.07 40.22 -24.17
CA SER A 22 -20.45 38.91 -24.06
C SER A 22 -20.89 38.30 -22.71
N SER A 23 -21.98 37.53 -22.73
CA SER A 23 -22.34 36.63 -21.63
C SER A 23 -21.18 35.67 -21.45
N CYS A 24 -20.23 36.02 -20.56
CA CYS A 24 -19.35 35.03 -20.01
C CYS A 24 -20.20 33.99 -19.29
N LYS A 25 -20.48 32.86 -19.95
CA LYS A 25 -20.79 31.64 -19.23
C LYS A 25 -19.65 31.43 -18.27
N SER A 26 -19.86 31.76 -17.00
CA SER A 26 -19.04 31.30 -15.90
C SER A 26 -19.17 29.77 -15.89
N THR A 27 -18.29 29.10 -16.63
CA THR A 27 -17.91 27.74 -16.28
C THR A 27 -17.35 27.90 -14.87
N SER A 28 -18.15 27.50 -13.89
CA SER A 28 -17.65 27.30 -12.53
C SER A 28 -16.60 26.21 -12.61
N SER A 29 -15.35 26.59 -12.92
CA SER A 29 -14.21 25.82 -12.50
C SER A 29 -14.38 25.76 -10.98
N LYS A 30 -14.79 24.60 -10.44
CA LYS A 30 -14.56 24.29 -9.04
C LYS A 30 -13.07 24.55 -8.87
N GLY A 31 -12.72 25.70 -8.29
CA GLY A 31 -11.36 25.97 -7.85
C GLY A 31 -11.03 24.78 -6.96
N SER A 32 -10.01 24.04 -7.32
CA SER A 32 -9.49 22.99 -6.45
C SER A 32 -8.99 23.73 -5.20
N VAL A 33 -9.84 23.80 -4.19
CA VAL A 33 -9.38 24.08 -2.85
C VAL A 33 -8.33 22.99 -2.61
N LEU A 34 -7.07 23.39 -2.44
CA LEU A 34 -6.00 22.45 -2.13
C LEU A 34 -6.42 21.72 -0.86
N GLN A 35 -6.88 20.48 -1.02
CA GLN A 35 -7.31 19.66 0.08
C GLN A 35 -6.07 19.36 0.95
N GLN A 36 -6.20 19.50 2.25
CA GLN A 36 -5.13 19.19 3.19
C GLN A 36 -4.78 17.71 3.11
N ASN A 37 -3.52 17.37 3.37
CA ASN A 37 -3.13 15.97 3.51
C ASN A 37 -3.69 15.37 4.80
N ALA A 38 -4.03 14.10 4.75
CA ALA A 38 -4.47 13.37 5.92
C ALA A 38 -3.37 13.35 7.00
N ILE A 39 -3.80 13.44 8.26
CA ILE A 39 -2.94 13.44 9.45
C ILE A 39 -3.00 12.08 10.15
N GLY A 40 -2.13 11.87 11.13
CA GLY A 40 -2.02 10.65 11.92
C GLY A 40 -0.83 9.79 11.52
N LYS A 41 -0.44 8.88 12.42
CA LYS A 41 0.66 7.95 12.20
C LYS A 41 0.21 6.76 11.34
N PRO A 42 1.13 6.10 10.63
CA PRO A 42 0.83 4.86 9.93
C PRO A 42 0.17 3.83 10.85
N GLY A 43 -0.93 3.22 10.37
CA GLY A 43 -1.68 2.23 11.11
C GLY A 43 -2.66 2.79 12.16
N GLU A 44 -2.75 4.10 12.37
CA GLU A 44 -3.80 4.68 13.23
C GLU A 44 -5.15 4.61 12.53
N LEU A 45 -6.17 4.15 13.26
CA LEU A 45 -7.57 4.08 12.84
C LEU A 45 -8.44 4.81 13.86
N MET A 46 -9.22 5.77 13.41
CA MET A 46 -10.23 6.42 14.21
C MET A 46 -11.56 5.69 14.08
N LEU A 47 -12.03 5.06 15.16
CA LEU A 47 -13.32 4.42 15.24
C LEU A 47 -14.30 5.40 15.89
N VAL A 48 -15.32 5.79 15.12
CA VAL A 48 -16.36 6.76 15.51
C VAL A 48 -17.68 6.03 15.69
N MET A 49 -18.25 6.09 16.89
CA MET A 49 -19.57 5.53 17.22
C MET A 49 -20.16 6.22 18.43
N GLU A 50 -21.42 5.94 18.74
CA GLU A 50 -22.05 6.46 19.96
C GLU A 50 -21.33 5.95 21.21
N LYS A 51 -21.13 6.84 22.20
CA LYS A 51 -20.36 6.57 23.42
C LYS A 51 -20.90 5.37 24.21
N GLU A 52 -22.21 5.15 24.16
CA GLU A 52 -22.89 4.04 24.86
C GLU A 52 -22.39 2.66 24.40
N TYR A 53 -21.86 2.55 23.17
CA TYR A 53 -21.37 1.27 22.65
C TYR A 53 -19.88 1.00 23.00
N PHE A 54 -19.12 1.95 23.53
CA PHE A 54 -17.66 1.79 23.71
C PHE A 54 -17.25 0.57 24.52
N GLU A 55 -18.05 0.22 25.54
CA GLU A 55 -17.78 -0.94 26.40
C GLU A 55 -18.72 -2.12 26.12
N SER A 56 -19.41 -2.10 24.97
CA SER A 56 -20.32 -3.17 24.59
C SER A 56 -19.56 -4.40 24.05
N PRO A 57 -20.14 -5.62 24.13
CA PRO A 57 -19.55 -6.80 23.52
C PRO A 57 -19.32 -6.66 22.01
N MET A 58 -20.18 -5.92 21.32
CA MET A 58 -20.02 -5.61 19.89
C MET A 58 -18.78 -4.78 19.63
N ALA A 59 -18.53 -3.75 20.44
CA ALA A 59 -17.32 -2.93 20.30
C ALA A 59 -16.05 -3.72 20.62
N GLN A 60 -16.09 -4.60 21.63
CA GLN A 60 -14.95 -5.46 21.95
C GLN A 60 -14.58 -6.36 20.77
N GLU A 61 -15.58 -7.00 20.12
CA GLU A 61 -15.33 -7.81 18.92
C GLU A 61 -14.73 -6.97 17.75
N LEU A 62 -15.11 -5.69 17.63
CA LEU A 62 -14.48 -4.78 16.67
C LEU A 62 -13.03 -4.46 17.03
N TYR A 63 -12.75 -4.21 18.31
CA TYR A 63 -11.38 -3.94 18.77
C TYR A 63 -10.49 -5.14 18.54
N ASP A 64 -10.93 -6.33 18.96
CA ASP A 64 -10.20 -7.59 18.78
C ASP A 64 -9.89 -7.86 17.30
N LEU A 65 -10.85 -7.59 16.40
CA LEU A 65 -10.65 -7.73 14.97
C LEU A 65 -9.63 -6.71 14.41
N LEU A 66 -9.83 -5.42 14.71
CA LEU A 66 -9.07 -4.35 14.05
C LEU A 66 -7.66 -4.16 14.63
N GLU A 67 -7.47 -4.55 15.89
CA GLU A 67 -6.15 -4.57 16.57
C GLU A 67 -5.51 -5.96 16.54
N GLU A 68 -6.04 -6.90 15.75
CA GLU A 68 -5.38 -8.19 15.54
C GLU A 68 -3.93 -7.99 15.10
N ASP A 69 -3.04 -8.81 15.64
CA ASP A 69 -1.62 -8.74 15.34
C ASP A 69 -1.33 -8.91 13.84
N ALA A 70 -0.43 -8.11 13.33
CA ALA A 70 0.05 -8.26 11.97
C ALA A 70 0.78 -9.60 11.83
N PRO A 71 0.44 -10.40 10.79
CA PRO A 71 0.98 -11.75 10.65
C PRO A 71 2.47 -11.74 10.32
N ALA A 72 3.14 -12.83 10.69
CA ALA A 72 4.56 -13.08 10.40
C ALA A 72 5.49 -12.00 10.98
N LEU A 73 5.23 -11.56 12.19
CA LEU A 73 6.14 -10.75 13.00
C LEU A 73 6.65 -11.54 14.21
N PRO A 74 7.89 -11.33 14.66
CA PRO A 74 8.47 -12.06 15.78
C PRO A 74 7.94 -11.61 17.14
N GLN A 75 7.20 -10.52 17.18
CA GLN A 75 6.56 -9.94 18.37
C GLN A 75 5.17 -9.44 18.01
N SER A 76 4.30 -9.30 19.01
CA SER A 76 2.96 -8.74 18.85
C SER A 76 3.06 -7.27 18.41
N GLU A 77 2.53 -6.96 17.25
CA GLU A 77 2.36 -5.60 16.74
C GLU A 77 0.98 -5.52 16.08
N PRO A 78 0.05 -4.71 16.62
CA PRO A 78 -1.30 -4.63 16.08
C PRO A 78 -1.30 -4.11 14.64
N SER A 79 -2.11 -4.73 13.79
CA SER A 79 -2.28 -4.31 12.38
C SER A 79 -2.76 -2.87 12.28
N LEU A 80 -3.65 -2.47 13.17
CA LEU A 80 -4.14 -1.09 13.32
C LEU A 80 -4.14 -0.72 14.80
N ARG A 81 -4.04 0.57 15.11
CA ARG A 81 -4.16 1.13 16.47
C ARG A 81 -5.40 2.00 16.54
N ILE A 82 -6.35 1.64 17.37
CA ILE A 82 -7.67 2.28 17.41
C ILE A 82 -7.67 3.47 18.38
N SER A 83 -8.19 4.60 17.89
CA SER A 83 -8.63 5.72 18.71
C SER A 83 -10.16 5.80 18.68
N ARG A 84 -10.80 5.77 19.85
CA ARG A 84 -12.27 5.80 19.99
C ARG A 84 -12.77 7.24 20.11
N VAL A 85 -13.72 7.63 19.28
CA VAL A 85 -14.28 8.98 19.25
C VAL A 85 -15.81 8.92 19.26
N PRO A 86 -16.49 9.60 20.19
CA PRO A 86 -17.95 9.72 20.16
C PRO A 86 -18.41 10.47 18.90
N THR A 87 -19.51 10.03 18.29
CA THR A 87 -20.06 10.65 17.07
C THR A 87 -20.23 12.17 17.20
N GLN A 88 -20.73 12.65 18.33
CA GLN A 88 -20.92 14.09 18.59
C GLN A 88 -19.61 14.90 18.63
N SER A 89 -18.47 14.24 18.91
CA SER A 89 -17.14 14.86 18.97
C SER A 89 -16.40 14.80 17.63
N PHE A 90 -16.88 14.02 16.67
CA PHE A 90 -16.24 13.83 15.38
C PHE A 90 -16.45 15.03 14.45
N LYS A 91 -15.54 16.02 14.57
CA LYS A 91 -15.56 17.26 13.77
C LYS A 91 -14.18 17.91 13.69
N GLY A 92 -14.00 18.80 12.71
CA GLY A 92 -12.77 19.59 12.56
C GLY A 92 -11.55 18.72 12.25
N THR A 93 -10.47 18.86 13.02
CA THR A 93 -9.22 18.12 12.79
C THR A 93 -9.35 16.60 12.88
N LEU A 94 -10.33 16.09 13.63
CA LEU A 94 -10.58 14.65 13.70
C LEU A 94 -11.05 14.07 12.36
N GLN A 95 -11.67 14.89 11.51
CA GLN A 95 -12.08 14.48 10.16
C GLN A 95 -10.90 14.37 9.19
N LEU A 96 -9.72 14.89 9.55
CA LEU A 96 -8.53 14.82 8.70
C LEU A 96 -7.67 13.57 8.91
N VAL A 97 -8.05 12.68 9.84
CA VAL A 97 -7.30 11.44 10.12
C VAL A 97 -7.33 10.51 8.92
N ARG A 98 -6.22 9.83 8.66
CA ARG A 98 -5.98 9.00 7.46
C ARG A 98 -6.90 7.79 7.31
N ASN A 99 -7.29 7.14 8.41
CA ASN A 99 -8.21 6.01 8.42
C ASN A 99 -9.35 6.30 9.38
N ILE A 100 -10.57 6.31 8.89
CA ILE A 100 -11.77 6.59 9.67
C ILE A 100 -12.78 5.48 9.46
N PHE A 101 -13.26 4.91 10.57
CA PHE A 101 -14.36 3.95 10.56
C PHE A 101 -15.52 4.52 11.34
N LEU A 102 -16.61 4.83 10.64
CA LEU A 102 -17.85 5.35 11.19
C LEU A 102 -18.83 4.21 11.37
N LEU A 103 -19.28 3.98 12.59
CA LEU A 103 -20.33 3.01 12.92
C LEU A 103 -21.61 3.76 13.32
N ASP A 104 -22.68 3.55 12.57
CA ASP A 104 -23.98 4.18 12.77
C ASP A 104 -25.06 3.09 12.95
N ILE A 105 -25.64 3.00 14.17
CA ILE A 105 -26.63 1.99 14.53
C ILE A 105 -27.94 2.71 14.82
N ASP A 106 -28.97 2.45 13.99
CA ASP A 106 -30.29 3.04 14.14
C ASP A 106 -31.36 2.09 13.58
N PRO A 107 -32.19 1.46 14.45
CA PRO A 107 -33.22 0.52 13.99
C PRO A 107 -34.37 1.21 13.24
N GLN A 108 -34.53 2.54 13.37
CA GLN A 108 -35.55 3.28 12.63
C GLN A 108 -35.11 3.67 11.23
N ARG A 109 -33.80 3.81 11.02
CA ARG A 109 -33.22 4.24 9.74
C ARG A 109 -32.70 3.07 8.89
N TYR A 110 -32.27 1.97 9.51
CA TYR A 110 -31.62 0.87 8.81
C TYR A 110 -32.38 -0.44 9.00
N THR A 111 -32.59 -1.16 7.91
CA THR A 111 -33.22 -2.49 7.91
C THR A 111 -32.22 -3.62 7.70
N LYS A 112 -31.00 -3.30 7.28
CA LYS A 112 -29.88 -4.24 7.03
C LYS A 112 -28.55 -3.58 7.28
N VAL A 113 -27.52 -4.40 7.48
CA VAL A 113 -26.14 -3.92 7.57
C VAL A 113 -25.63 -3.54 6.18
N SER A 114 -24.93 -2.40 6.09
CA SER A 114 -24.30 -1.95 4.85
C SER A 114 -22.97 -1.27 5.15
N LEU A 115 -21.90 -1.76 4.50
CA LEU A 115 -20.60 -1.10 4.49
C LEU A 115 -20.43 -0.31 3.19
N LYS A 116 -20.10 0.96 3.32
CA LYS A 116 -19.68 1.84 2.21
C LYS A 116 -18.35 2.46 2.58
N TYR A 117 -17.52 2.73 1.60
CA TYR A 117 -16.26 3.45 1.82
C TYR A 117 -15.97 4.40 0.65
N SER A 118 -15.18 5.42 0.95
CA SER A 118 -14.71 6.44 0.01
C SER A 118 -13.28 6.81 0.34
N TYR A 119 -12.63 7.46 -0.60
CA TYR A 119 -11.29 8.00 -0.44
C TYR A 119 -11.34 9.52 -0.51
N ASP A 120 -10.48 10.18 0.26
CA ASP A 120 -10.26 11.62 0.21
C ASP A 120 -11.51 12.49 0.49
N ASP A 121 -12.36 12.07 1.43
CA ASP A 121 -13.58 12.82 1.76
C ASP A 121 -13.28 14.20 2.35
N TRP A 122 -12.35 14.27 3.30
CA TRP A 122 -11.95 15.51 3.99
C TRP A 122 -10.46 15.84 3.81
N ALA A 123 -9.63 14.85 3.52
CA ALA A 123 -8.19 15.01 3.39
C ALA A 123 -7.62 14.07 2.33
N THR A 124 -6.61 14.52 1.58
CA THR A 124 -5.90 13.68 0.60
C THR A 124 -5.11 12.57 1.30
N GLY A 125 -5.21 11.34 0.82
CA GLY A 125 -4.59 10.17 1.45
C GLY A 125 -5.42 9.62 2.61
N GLN A 126 -6.74 9.73 2.52
CA GLN A 126 -7.70 9.28 3.52
C GLN A 126 -8.56 8.13 2.99
N VAL A 127 -8.91 7.18 3.85
CA VAL A 127 -10.04 6.26 3.64
C VAL A 127 -11.07 6.44 4.74
N VAL A 128 -12.33 6.55 4.33
CA VAL A 128 -13.48 6.64 5.24
C VAL A 128 -14.40 5.46 4.96
N ALA A 129 -14.54 4.57 5.93
CA ALA A 129 -15.50 3.48 5.89
C ALA A 129 -16.69 3.81 6.80
N ARG A 130 -17.89 3.53 6.34
CA ARG A 130 -19.14 3.71 7.11
C ARG A 130 -19.92 2.42 7.13
N LEU A 131 -20.08 1.85 8.31
CA LEU A 131 -20.95 0.70 8.57
C LEU A 131 -22.26 1.21 9.20
N THR A 132 -23.36 0.94 8.53
CA THR A 132 -24.70 1.24 9.06
C THR A 132 -25.41 -0.06 9.42
N SER A 133 -26.16 -0.08 10.52
CA SER A 133 -26.79 -1.31 11.04
C SER A 133 -28.09 -1.01 11.78
N PRO A 134 -29.09 -1.93 11.76
CA PRO A 134 -30.27 -1.81 12.60
C PRO A 134 -30.00 -2.14 14.08
N SER A 135 -28.94 -2.88 14.40
CA SER A 135 -28.68 -3.31 15.79
C SER A 135 -27.22 -3.69 16.02
N PRO A 136 -26.71 -3.69 17.28
CA PRO A 136 -25.41 -4.21 17.64
C PRO A 136 -25.21 -5.70 17.25
N ASP A 137 -26.21 -6.56 17.42
CA ASP A 137 -26.14 -7.99 17.06
C ASP A 137 -25.96 -8.19 15.55
N SER A 138 -26.57 -7.34 14.75
CA SER A 138 -26.36 -7.33 13.29
C SER A 138 -24.93 -6.94 12.91
N VAL A 139 -24.31 -6.00 13.64
CA VAL A 139 -22.89 -5.66 13.48
C VAL A 139 -22.00 -6.85 13.82
N ARG A 140 -22.26 -7.53 14.96
CA ARG A 140 -21.50 -8.75 15.37
C ARG A 140 -21.57 -9.83 14.31
N SER A 141 -22.78 -10.09 13.79
CA SER A 141 -22.97 -11.06 12.69
C SER A 141 -22.21 -10.66 11.43
N TYR A 142 -22.17 -9.38 11.10
CA TYR A 142 -21.43 -8.84 9.98
C TYR A 142 -19.92 -9.01 10.16
N ILE A 143 -19.38 -8.68 11.34
CA ILE A 143 -17.96 -8.83 11.67
C ILE A 143 -17.52 -10.28 11.50
N LYS A 144 -18.31 -11.23 12.05
CA LYS A 144 -18.04 -12.66 11.94
C LYS A 144 -17.97 -13.16 10.49
N ALA A 145 -18.80 -12.62 9.61
CA ALA A 145 -18.88 -13.03 8.21
C ALA A 145 -17.90 -12.27 7.28
N ASN A 146 -17.56 -11.02 7.60
CA ASN A 146 -16.87 -10.09 6.69
C ASN A 146 -15.67 -9.37 7.34
N GLY A 147 -15.28 -9.72 8.55
CA GLY A 147 -14.24 -9.01 9.32
C GLY A 147 -12.90 -8.96 8.60
N GLU A 148 -12.48 -10.06 7.96
CA GLU A 148 -11.25 -10.07 7.15
C GLU A 148 -11.29 -9.01 6.04
N GLY A 149 -12.44 -8.86 5.37
CA GLY A 149 -12.62 -7.83 4.33
C GLY A 149 -12.55 -6.41 4.87
N LEU A 150 -13.11 -6.19 6.07
CA LEU A 150 -13.05 -4.90 6.76
C LEU A 150 -11.60 -4.55 7.18
N MET A 151 -10.88 -5.49 7.79
CA MET A 151 -9.46 -5.33 8.12
C MET A 151 -8.63 -5.03 6.88
N ASN A 152 -8.82 -5.83 5.83
CA ASN A 152 -8.08 -5.68 4.57
C ASN A 152 -8.32 -4.34 3.88
N LEU A 153 -9.47 -3.71 4.05
CA LEU A 153 -9.73 -2.36 3.51
C LEU A 153 -8.70 -1.36 4.04
N PHE A 154 -8.50 -1.31 5.36
CA PHE A 154 -7.58 -0.37 6.00
C PHE A 154 -6.11 -0.77 5.79
N VAL A 155 -5.78 -2.06 5.89
CA VAL A 155 -4.40 -2.54 5.67
C VAL A 155 -3.93 -2.26 4.23
N ARG A 156 -4.80 -2.44 3.23
CA ARG A 156 -4.47 -2.10 1.83
C ARG A 156 -4.31 -0.60 1.63
N HIS A 157 -5.13 0.20 2.30
CA HIS A 157 -4.99 1.65 2.26
C HIS A 157 -3.65 2.09 2.86
N GLU A 158 -3.23 1.50 3.98
CA GLU A 158 -1.89 1.75 4.53
C GLU A 158 -0.78 1.35 3.53
N LEU A 159 -0.87 0.18 2.91
CA LEU A 159 0.09 -0.24 1.88
C LEU A 159 0.10 0.70 0.68
N PHE A 160 -1.07 1.17 0.25
CA PHE A 160 -1.18 2.19 -0.81
C PHE A 160 -0.44 3.48 -0.44
N LEU A 161 -0.58 3.97 0.80
CA LEU A 161 0.12 5.17 1.25
C LEU A 161 1.65 4.98 1.31
N TYR A 162 2.13 3.81 1.73
CA TYR A 162 3.55 3.47 1.61
C TYR A 162 4.01 3.41 0.15
N ALA A 163 3.20 2.86 -0.73
CA ALA A 163 3.51 2.79 -2.16
C ALA A 163 3.54 4.17 -2.82
N GLU A 164 2.68 5.12 -2.39
CA GLU A 164 2.75 6.53 -2.81
C GLU A 164 4.10 7.17 -2.46
N VAL A 165 4.66 6.84 -1.29
CA VAL A 165 5.99 7.29 -0.89
C VAL A 165 7.05 6.65 -1.78
N VAL A 166 7.00 5.32 -1.94
CA VAL A 166 7.95 4.54 -2.77
C VAL A 166 7.88 4.95 -4.25
N ALA A 167 6.70 5.36 -4.74
CA ALA A 167 6.56 5.85 -6.12
C ALA A 167 7.30 7.18 -6.37
N LYS A 168 7.45 8.00 -5.33
CA LYS A 168 8.07 9.34 -5.40
C LYS A 168 9.53 9.36 -4.94
N THR A 169 9.87 8.48 -3.99
CA THR A 169 11.18 8.47 -3.33
C THR A 169 11.81 7.07 -3.40
N TYR A 170 12.69 6.85 -4.36
CA TYR A 170 13.38 5.57 -4.57
C TYR A 170 14.78 5.78 -5.16
N SER A 171 15.62 4.77 -5.01
CA SER A 171 16.97 4.76 -5.57
C SER A 171 16.95 4.50 -7.07
N GLN A 172 17.17 5.54 -7.88
CA GLN A 172 17.26 5.42 -9.34
C GLN A 172 18.37 4.43 -9.75
N LYS A 173 19.51 4.44 -9.05
CA LYS A 173 20.62 3.51 -9.31
C LYS A 173 20.27 2.05 -9.04
N ALA A 174 19.49 1.78 -8.00
CA ALA A 174 19.02 0.43 -7.70
C ALA A 174 18.00 -0.04 -8.74
N LEU A 175 17.05 0.82 -9.13
CA LEU A 175 16.09 0.55 -10.19
C LEU A 175 16.77 0.20 -11.52
N GLU A 176 17.74 1.01 -11.96
CA GLU A 176 18.52 0.77 -13.20
C GLU A 176 19.31 -0.54 -13.14
N GLN A 177 19.82 -0.91 -11.97
CA GLN A 177 20.53 -2.17 -11.81
C GLN A 177 19.60 -3.38 -11.91
N VAL A 178 18.43 -3.33 -11.27
CA VAL A 178 17.42 -4.38 -11.41
C VAL A 178 16.97 -4.48 -12.87
N ASP A 179 16.74 -3.34 -13.53
CA ASP A 179 16.38 -3.27 -14.95
C ASP A 179 17.44 -3.94 -15.85
N SER A 180 18.70 -3.59 -15.65
CA SER A 180 19.82 -4.16 -16.42
C SER A 180 20.00 -5.66 -16.24
N LEU A 181 19.80 -6.19 -15.02
CA LEU A 181 20.04 -7.60 -14.71
C LEU A 181 18.86 -8.51 -15.05
N PHE A 182 17.64 -8.00 -14.89
CA PHE A 182 16.43 -8.83 -14.93
C PHE A 182 15.41 -8.40 -16.00
N GLY A 183 15.60 -7.26 -16.67
CA GLY A 183 14.63 -6.71 -17.62
C GLY A 183 13.33 -6.24 -16.95
N HIS A 184 13.40 -5.92 -15.68
CA HIS A 184 12.26 -5.49 -14.84
C HIS A 184 12.68 -4.36 -13.92
N ARG A 185 11.70 -3.62 -13.41
CA ARG A 185 11.91 -2.47 -12.53
C ARG A 185 11.23 -2.69 -11.19
N VAL A 186 11.91 -2.27 -10.13
CA VAL A 186 11.38 -2.19 -8.76
C VAL A 186 11.83 -0.86 -8.16
N ASN A 187 10.93 -0.14 -7.54
CA ASN A 187 11.26 1.06 -6.81
C ASN A 187 11.83 0.68 -5.43
N VAL A 188 13.14 0.62 -5.35
CA VAL A 188 13.86 0.29 -4.12
C VAL A 188 13.97 1.54 -3.25
N PRO A 189 13.65 1.50 -1.94
CA PRO A 189 13.82 2.64 -1.04
C PRO A 189 15.20 3.29 -1.15
N GLU A 190 15.26 4.62 -1.04
CA GLU A 190 16.46 5.42 -1.36
C GLU A 190 17.63 5.16 -0.39
N ASP A 191 17.34 4.77 0.83
CA ASP A 191 18.35 4.46 1.85
C ASP A 191 19.05 3.10 1.65
N ILE A 192 18.53 2.24 0.76
CA ILE A 192 19.16 0.99 0.36
C ILE A 192 20.27 1.29 -0.69
N ARG A 193 21.53 1.34 -0.25
CA ARG A 193 22.66 1.80 -1.07
C ARG A 193 23.71 0.74 -1.36
N HIS A 194 23.84 -0.28 -0.50
CA HIS A 194 24.78 -1.38 -0.70
C HIS A 194 24.16 -2.47 -1.55
N LYS A 195 24.96 -3.09 -2.39
CA LYS A 195 24.50 -4.10 -3.33
C LYS A 195 25.56 -5.16 -3.60
N ARG A 196 25.10 -6.39 -3.80
CA ARG A 196 25.90 -7.52 -4.23
C ARG A 196 25.13 -8.30 -5.30
N ALA A 197 25.71 -8.41 -6.49
CA ALA A 197 25.15 -9.17 -7.58
C ALA A 197 25.83 -10.53 -7.71
N GLY A 198 25.07 -11.54 -8.10
CA GLY A 198 25.50 -12.87 -8.48
C GLY A 198 24.84 -13.29 -9.79
N LYS A 199 25.03 -14.55 -10.19
CA LYS A 199 24.31 -15.10 -11.32
C LYS A 199 22.83 -15.24 -10.94
N ASP A 200 21.94 -14.61 -11.72
CA ASP A 200 20.48 -14.62 -11.49
C ASP A 200 20.06 -14.14 -10.07
N PHE A 201 20.88 -13.30 -9.42
CA PHE A 201 20.72 -12.86 -8.05
C PHE A 201 21.21 -11.42 -7.84
N LEU A 202 20.47 -10.65 -7.07
CA LEU A 202 20.86 -9.32 -6.58
C LEU A 202 20.39 -9.15 -5.15
N TRP A 203 21.28 -8.78 -4.26
CA TRP A 203 21.01 -8.37 -2.89
C TRP A 203 21.34 -6.90 -2.71
N MET A 204 20.42 -6.17 -2.10
CA MET A 204 20.54 -4.74 -1.80
C MET A 204 20.21 -4.51 -0.34
N SER A 205 20.97 -3.65 0.36
CA SER A 205 20.86 -3.42 1.81
C SER A 205 21.17 -1.98 2.17
N ASN A 206 20.55 -1.49 3.27
CA ASN A 206 21.00 -0.27 3.92
C ASN A 206 22.16 -0.52 4.90
N THR A 207 22.53 -1.78 5.16
CA THR A 207 23.62 -2.21 6.05
C THR A 207 23.60 -1.62 7.48
N SER A 208 22.47 -1.14 7.93
CA SER A 208 22.34 -0.62 9.30
C SER A 208 22.44 -1.75 10.34
N MET A 209 23.22 -1.53 11.38
CA MET A 209 23.36 -2.49 12.49
C MET A 209 22.14 -2.51 13.42
N ARG A 210 21.33 -1.45 13.43
CA ARG A 210 20.18 -1.30 14.34
C ARG A 210 18.84 -1.50 13.65
N SER A 211 18.72 -1.01 12.42
CA SER A 211 17.46 -1.04 11.66
C SER A 211 17.78 -1.35 10.21
N ARG A 212 18.11 -2.63 9.97
CA ARG A 212 18.47 -3.11 8.64
C ARG A 212 17.25 -3.60 7.91
N HIS A 213 17.16 -3.22 6.64
CA HIS A 213 16.21 -3.77 5.71
C HIS A 213 16.89 -4.02 4.38
N ASP A 214 16.48 -5.08 3.75
CA ASP A 214 17.13 -5.66 2.58
C ASP A 214 16.10 -5.97 1.52
N ILE A 215 16.50 -5.85 0.26
CA ILE A 215 15.73 -6.34 -0.89
C ILE A 215 16.56 -7.34 -1.65
N LEU A 216 15.95 -8.48 -1.94
CA LEU A 216 16.47 -9.52 -2.81
C LEU A 216 15.70 -9.54 -4.12
N VAL A 217 16.42 -9.79 -5.21
CA VAL A 217 15.84 -10.13 -6.51
C VAL A 217 16.59 -11.36 -7.03
N TYR A 218 15.83 -12.40 -7.39
CA TYR A 218 16.42 -13.57 -8.03
C TYR A 218 15.45 -14.21 -9.02
N THR A 219 15.97 -15.03 -9.90
CA THR A 219 15.16 -15.70 -10.92
C THR A 219 15.58 -17.15 -11.09
N TYR A 220 14.63 -17.99 -11.49
CA TYR A 220 14.85 -19.40 -11.82
C TYR A 220 13.88 -19.86 -12.91
N PRO A 221 14.15 -20.99 -13.59
CA PRO A 221 13.26 -21.53 -14.62
C PRO A 221 11.87 -21.85 -14.08
N TYR A 222 10.85 -21.54 -14.86
CA TYR A 222 9.46 -21.92 -14.62
C TYR A 222 9.07 -23.11 -15.48
N HIS A 223 8.60 -24.19 -14.88
CA HIS A 223 8.12 -25.39 -15.58
C HIS A 223 6.65 -25.66 -15.34
N SER A 224 6.16 -25.36 -14.14
CA SER A 224 4.79 -25.65 -13.76
C SER A 224 4.29 -24.75 -12.62
N PRO A 225 2.97 -24.69 -12.34
CA PRO A 225 2.43 -23.99 -11.17
C PRO A 225 3.00 -24.46 -9.83
N LYS A 226 3.55 -25.69 -9.75
CA LYS A 226 4.18 -26.20 -8.53
C LYS A 226 5.44 -25.43 -8.15
N ASP A 227 6.14 -24.84 -9.12
CA ASP A 227 7.38 -24.07 -8.89
C ASP A 227 7.17 -22.78 -8.08
N ILE A 228 5.92 -22.36 -7.90
CA ILE A 228 5.52 -21.22 -7.06
C ILE A 228 4.54 -21.66 -5.93
N GLY A 229 4.51 -22.94 -5.59
CA GLY A 229 3.86 -23.47 -4.40
C GLY A 229 4.65 -23.16 -3.13
N LEU A 230 4.02 -23.27 -1.97
CA LEU A 230 4.64 -22.94 -0.68
C LEU A 230 5.99 -23.64 -0.47
N ASP A 231 6.02 -24.97 -0.55
CA ASP A 231 7.22 -25.76 -0.27
C ASP A 231 8.35 -25.44 -1.27
N ALA A 232 8.01 -25.32 -2.57
CA ALA A 232 8.97 -24.98 -3.61
C ALA A 232 9.56 -23.58 -3.43
N LEU A 233 8.75 -22.61 -2.99
CA LEU A 233 9.23 -21.25 -2.70
C LEU A 233 10.16 -21.23 -1.48
N VAL A 234 9.83 -21.95 -0.41
CA VAL A 234 10.69 -22.05 0.79
C VAL A 234 12.02 -22.71 0.45
N GLU A 235 11.99 -23.87 -0.22
CA GLU A 235 13.20 -24.59 -0.64
C GLU A 235 14.08 -23.73 -1.55
N LYS A 236 13.48 -23.09 -2.54
CA LYS A 236 14.21 -22.22 -3.48
C LYS A 236 14.81 -21.03 -2.75
N ARG A 237 14.03 -20.36 -1.90
CA ARG A 237 14.50 -19.25 -1.07
C ARG A 237 15.73 -19.64 -0.26
N ASP A 238 15.66 -20.71 0.51
CA ASP A 238 16.73 -21.13 1.41
C ASP A 238 17.98 -21.55 0.64
N SER A 239 17.82 -22.22 -0.50
CA SER A 239 18.92 -22.57 -1.41
C SER A 239 19.62 -21.32 -1.97
N VAL A 240 18.86 -20.31 -2.41
CA VAL A 240 19.40 -19.06 -2.96
C VAL A 240 20.11 -18.24 -1.88
N LEU A 241 19.53 -18.13 -0.69
CA LEU A 241 20.13 -17.41 0.43
C LEU A 241 21.45 -18.07 0.85
N LYS A 242 21.46 -19.38 1.03
CA LYS A 242 22.67 -20.16 1.38
C LYS A 242 23.79 -19.99 0.36
N ALA A 243 23.46 -19.98 -0.92
CA ALA A 243 24.47 -19.85 -1.99
C ALA A 243 25.04 -18.44 -2.12
N ASN A 244 24.28 -17.40 -1.75
CA ASN A 244 24.64 -16.02 -2.09
C ASN A 244 24.89 -15.10 -0.88
N ILE A 245 24.37 -15.43 0.31
CA ILE A 245 24.52 -14.56 1.50
C ILE A 245 25.21 -15.35 2.62
N GLN A 246 26.47 -15.05 2.80
CA GLN A 246 27.25 -15.59 3.92
C GLN A 246 27.05 -14.72 5.16
N GLY A 247 26.85 -15.33 6.32
CA GLY A 247 26.83 -14.65 7.60
C GLY A 247 28.23 -14.30 8.11
N GLU A 248 28.31 -13.85 9.34
CA GLU A 248 29.56 -13.44 9.99
C GLU A 248 30.51 -14.63 10.24
N PHE A 249 29.97 -15.80 10.57
CA PHE A 249 30.74 -17.04 10.79
C PHE A 249 30.80 -17.88 9.55
N GLU A 250 31.91 -18.61 9.39
CA GLU A 250 32.09 -19.52 8.26
C GLU A 250 30.95 -20.57 8.20
N GLY A 251 30.33 -20.72 7.03
CA GLY A 251 29.23 -21.64 6.80
C GLY A 251 27.87 -21.15 7.32
N SER A 252 27.81 -19.99 7.99
CA SER A 252 26.52 -19.41 8.40
C SER A 252 25.80 -18.70 7.26
N TYR A 253 24.46 -18.77 7.23
CA TYR A 253 23.63 -18.17 6.20
C TYR A 253 22.21 -17.89 6.70
N PRO A 254 21.47 -16.93 6.12
CA PRO A 254 20.08 -16.72 6.45
C PRO A 254 19.20 -17.81 5.83
N CYS A 255 18.17 -18.25 6.55
CA CYS A 255 17.19 -19.22 6.07
C CYS A 255 15.79 -18.90 6.61
N THR A 256 14.80 -19.65 6.16
CA THR A 256 13.42 -19.55 6.66
C THR A 256 13.29 -20.21 8.05
N GLU A 257 12.67 -19.51 9.00
CA GLU A 257 12.29 -20.08 10.28
C GLU A 257 10.97 -20.86 10.12
N GLN A 258 11.08 -22.20 10.03
CA GLN A 258 9.94 -23.05 9.72
C GLN A 258 9.04 -23.39 10.93
N ASN A 259 9.48 -23.10 12.17
CA ASN A 259 8.68 -23.37 13.37
C ASN A 259 7.59 -22.31 13.61
N TYR A 260 7.66 -21.17 12.95
CA TYR A 260 6.61 -20.15 12.96
C TYR A 260 5.81 -20.25 11.67
N GLY A 261 4.49 -20.14 11.80
CA GLY A 261 3.57 -20.31 10.68
C GLY A 261 3.90 -19.39 9.50
N LEU A 262 4.11 -20.01 8.33
CA LEU A 262 4.26 -19.29 7.07
C LEU A 262 2.88 -18.90 6.55
N LEU A 263 2.75 -17.69 6.03
CA LEU A 263 1.56 -17.22 5.34
C LEU A 263 1.82 -17.27 3.84
N TYR A 264 1.03 -18.07 3.14
CA TYR A 264 1.07 -18.19 1.69
C TYR A 264 -0.28 -17.83 1.09
N ARG A 265 -0.29 -16.94 0.09
CA ARG A 265 -1.50 -16.56 -0.63
C ARG A 265 -1.19 -16.18 -2.07
N ARG A 266 -2.24 -16.09 -2.89
CA ARG A 266 -2.16 -15.56 -4.25
C ARG A 266 -2.65 -14.13 -4.27
N VAL A 267 -1.93 -13.27 -4.99
CA VAL A 267 -2.27 -11.86 -5.16
C VAL A 267 -2.43 -11.58 -6.64
N GLN A 268 -3.65 -11.23 -7.06
CA GLN A 268 -3.94 -10.85 -8.43
C GLN A 268 -4.02 -9.34 -8.55
N LEU A 269 -3.12 -8.75 -9.31
CA LEU A 269 -3.20 -7.34 -9.74
C LEU A 269 -3.97 -7.23 -11.05
N PRO A 270 -4.71 -6.12 -11.27
CA PRO A 270 -5.49 -5.93 -12.51
C PRO A 270 -4.66 -5.93 -13.79
N THR A 271 -3.39 -5.56 -13.69
CA THR A 271 -2.46 -5.44 -14.83
C THR A 271 -1.67 -6.71 -15.12
N GLU A 272 -1.79 -7.75 -14.29
CA GLU A 272 -1.02 -8.99 -14.42
C GLU A 272 -1.86 -10.12 -15.00
N GLU A 273 -1.29 -10.88 -15.93
CA GLU A 273 -1.93 -12.08 -16.50
C GLU A 273 -2.06 -13.22 -15.48
N THR A 274 -1.10 -13.31 -14.55
CA THR A 274 -1.04 -14.38 -13.55
C THR A 274 -0.94 -13.81 -12.15
N ALA A 275 -1.65 -14.43 -11.19
CA ALA A 275 -1.55 -14.05 -9.79
C ALA A 275 -0.13 -14.31 -9.25
N ARG A 276 0.43 -13.35 -8.53
CA ARG A 276 1.68 -13.51 -7.77
C ARG A 276 1.47 -14.53 -6.65
N ALA A 277 2.50 -15.28 -6.32
CA ALA A 277 2.55 -15.97 -5.04
C ALA A 277 3.21 -15.06 -4.01
N GLU A 278 2.52 -14.75 -2.93
CA GLU A 278 3.06 -14.04 -1.79
C GLU A 278 3.37 -15.04 -0.68
N LEU A 279 4.61 -14.98 -0.17
CA LEU A 279 5.06 -15.74 0.99
C LEU A 279 5.53 -14.76 2.07
N ARG A 280 5.05 -14.96 3.29
CA ARG A 280 5.51 -14.23 4.48
C ARG A 280 5.93 -15.19 5.55
N GLY A 281 6.92 -14.81 6.33
CA GLY A 281 7.40 -15.59 7.46
C GLY A 281 8.49 -14.87 8.21
N LEU A 282 9.17 -15.64 9.06
CA LEU A 282 10.37 -15.20 9.74
C LEU A 282 11.60 -15.83 9.10
N TRP A 283 12.68 -15.06 9.07
CA TRP A 283 14.00 -15.56 8.73
C TRP A 283 14.89 -15.63 9.99
N LYS A 284 15.84 -16.53 9.98
CA LYS A 284 16.90 -16.66 10.99
C LYS A 284 18.25 -16.90 10.35
N MET A 285 19.31 -16.73 11.14
CA MET A 285 20.64 -17.22 10.75
C MET A 285 20.79 -18.68 11.15
N GLU A 286 21.26 -19.50 10.24
CA GLU A 286 21.73 -20.86 10.52
C GLU A 286 23.23 -20.85 10.75
N GLY A 287 23.69 -21.54 11.79
CA GLY A 287 25.12 -21.71 12.11
C GLY A 287 25.86 -20.42 12.53
N GLY A 288 25.15 -19.39 13.03
CA GLY A 288 25.75 -18.07 13.26
C GLY A 288 25.17 -17.30 14.42
N ALA A 289 25.27 -15.98 14.35
CA ALA A 289 24.68 -15.07 15.33
C ALA A 289 23.15 -15.26 15.40
N MET A 290 22.59 -15.08 16.58
CA MET A 290 21.13 -15.11 16.80
C MET A 290 20.49 -13.86 16.19
N MET A 291 20.34 -13.85 14.88
CA MET A 291 19.69 -12.81 14.10
C MET A 291 18.47 -13.39 13.38
N GLY A 292 17.44 -12.57 13.26
CA GLY A 292 16.21 -12.93 12.54
C GLY A 292 15.24 -11.77 12.47
N GLY A 293 14.15 -11.98 11.77
CA GLY A 293 13.12 -10.97 11.61
C GLY A 293 12.07 -11.38 10.57
N PRO A 294 11.13 -10.49 10.22
CA PRO A 294 10.12 -10.77 9.22
C PRO A 294 10.68 -10.66 7.79
N PHE A 295 10.06 -11.41 6.88
CA PHE A 295 10.21 -11.23 5.44
C PHE A 295 8.87 -11.27 4.72
N VAL A 296 8.81 -10.63 3.56
CA VAL A 296 7.74 -10.73 2.58
C VAL A 296 8.35 -10.94 1.20
N SER A 297 7.82 -11.91 0.46
CA SER A 297 8.33 -12.31 -0.85
C SER A 297 7.19 -12.40 -1.86
N HIS A 298 7.40 -11.87 -3.07
CA HIS A 298 6.49 -12.01 -4.21
C HIS A 298 7.17 -12.81 -5.32
N ALA A 299 6.60 -13.95 -5.69
CA ALA A 299 7.03 -14.73 -6.84
C ALA A 299 6.09 -14.50 -8.02
N ILE A 300 6.64 -14.07 -9.15
CA ILE A 300 5.91 -13.65 -10.34
C ILE A 300 6.37 -14.51 -11.52
N VAL A 301 5.40 -15.09 -12.24
CA VAL A 301 5.67 -15.94 -13.40
C VAL A 301 5.65 -15.10 -14.69
N ASP A 302 6.77 -15.08 -15.38
CA ASP A 302 6.83 -14.66 -16.78
C ASP A 302 6.80 -15.90 -17.69
N LYS A 303 5.63 -16.22 -18.21
CA LYS A 303 5.44 -17.38 -19.11
C LYS A 303 6.20 -17.23 -20.43
N LYS A 304 6.40 -16.00 -20.92
CA LYS A 304 7.08 -15.74 -22.16
C LYS A 304 8.57 -15.97 -22.03
N ALA A 305 9.15 -15.55 -20.90
CA ALA A 305 10.57 -15.80 -20.59
C ALA A 305 10.80 -17.21 -20.03
N GLY A 306 9.75 -17.96 -19.65
CA GLY A 306 9.87 -19.27 -18.98
C GLY A 306 10.55 -19.16 -17.61
N LYS A 307 10.32 -18.07 -16.87
CA LYS A 307 11.02 -17.78 -15.62
C LYS A 307 10.05 -17.38 -14.50
N VAL A 308 10.47 -17.67 -13.28
CA VAL A 308 9.95 -17.07 -12.06
C VAL A 308 10.89 -15.96 -11.63
N TYR A 309 10.36 -14.79 -11.34
CA TYR A 309 11.07 -13.69 -10.69
C TYR A 309 10.58 -13.60 -9.26
N VAL A 310 11.51 -13.58 -8.32
CA VAL A 310 11.21 -13.39 -6.91
C VAL A 310 11.80 -12.08 -6.43
N PHE A 311 10.94 -11.30 -5.79
CA PHE A 311 11.29 -10.05 -5.12
C PHE A 311 10.95 -10.24 -3.65
N GLU A 312 11.92 -10.00 -2.78
CA GLU A 312 11.78 -10.22 -1.35
C GLU A 312 12.30 -9.03 -0.58
N GLY A 313 11.56 -8.61 0.43
CA GLY A 313 12.01 -7.68 1.46
C GLY A 313 12.14 -8.40 2.79
N PHE A 314 13.25 -8.23 3.51
CA PHE A 314 13.40 -8.72 4.88
C PHE A 314 13.99 -7.66 5.81
N VAL A 315 13.67 -7.76 7.09
CA VAL A 315 13.97 -6.75 8.08
C VAL A 315 14.72 -7.38 9.26
N TYR A 316 15.75 -6.68 9.76
CA TYR A 316 16.39 -6.92 11.05
C TYR A 316 16.31 -5.65 11.89
N ARG A 317 15.58 -5.71 13.00
CA ARG A 317 15.44 -4.60 13.95
C ARG A 317 15.18 -5.17 15.34
N PRO A 318 16.22 -5.57 16.06
CA PRO A 318 16.06 -6.23 17.35
C PRO A 318 15.40 -5.28 18.36
N ASN A 319 14.49 -5.83 19.19
CA ASN A 319 13.82 -5.16 20.30
C ASN A 319 12.97 -3.92 19.92
N GLU A 320 12.65 -3.73 18.64
CA GLU A 320 11.83 -2.62 18.19
C GLU A 320 10.75 -3.08 17.19
N ASP A 321 9.69 -2.27 17.02
CA ASP A 321 8.60 -2.51 16.08
C ASP A 321 9.11 -2.59 14.64
N LYS A 322 8.62 -3.57 13.88
CA LYS A 322 9.07 -3.87 12.51
C LYS A 322 7.98 -3.69 11.46
N LEU A 323 6.72 -3.57 11.90
CA LEU A 323 5.57 -3.53 11.00
C LEU A 323 5.68 -2.44 9.93
N HIS A 324 6.12 -1.23 10.31
CA HIS A 324 6.27 -0.13 9.37
C HIS A 324 7.35 -0.41 8.30
N LEU A 325 8.46 -1.06 8.69
CA LEU A 325 9.52 -1.42 7.74
C LEU A 325 9.09 -2.53 6.79
N ILE A 326 8.46 -3.58 7.31
CA ILE A 326 8.02 -4.69 6.45
C ILE A 326 6.90 -4.23 5.49
N ARG A 327 6.01 -3.32 5.89
CA ARG A 327 5.01 -2.70 5.01
C ARG A 327 5.66 -1.84 3.92
N MET A 328 6.71 -1.10 4.26
CA MET A 328 7.47 -0.34 3.26
C MET A 328 8.14 -1.28 2.24
N MET A 329 8.75 -2.39 2.71
CA MET A 329 9.31 -3.39 1.81
C MET A 329 8.23 -4.02 0.92
N GLU A 330 7.12 -4.42 1.50
CA GLU A 330 5.99 -4.95 0.74
C GLU A 330 5.49 -3.97 -0.33
N ALA A 331 5.30 -2.70 0.03
CA ALA A 331 4.90 -1.66 -0.91
C ALA A 331 5.90 -1.52 -2.08
N ALA A 332 7.21 -1.63 -1.80
CA ALA A 332 8.23 -1.65 -2.83
C ALA A 332 8.08 -2.85 -3.78
N LEU A 333 7.73 -4.04 -3.27
CA LEU A 333 7.52 -5.23 -4.10
C LEU A 333 6.33 -5.08 -5.07
N TYR A 334 5.31 -4.31 -4.69
CA TYR A 334 4.19 -4.01 -5.60
C TYR A 334 4.59 -3.13 -6.79
N SER A 335 5.69 -2.42 -6.70
CA SER A 335 6.20 -1.58 -7.80
C SER A 335 6.87 -2.38 -8.94
N PHE A 336 6.97 -3.69 -8.80
CA PHE A 336 7.52 -4.56 -9.84
C PHE A 336 6.73 -4.43 -11.16
N ARG A 337 7.48 -4.20 -12.23
CA ARG A 337 6.94 -4.04 -13.58
C ARG A 337 7.98 -4.34 -14.66
N PRO A 338 7.59 -4.70 -15.89
CA PRO A 338 8.51 -4.84 -17.02
C PRO A 338 9.25 -3.52 -17.32
N SER A 339 10.45 -3.58 -17.90
CA SER A 339 11.28 -2.42 -18.29
C SER A 339 10.55 -1.40 -19.17
N GLY A 340 9.60 -1.85 -20.00
CA GLY A 340 8.78 -0.98 -20.84
C GLY A 340 7.85 -0.05 -20.07
N GLU A 341 7.47 -0.42 -18.85
CA GLU A 341 6.59 0.37 -17.99
C GLU A 341 7.41 1.31 -17.11
N LYS A 342 7.46 2.61 -17.49
CA LYS A 342 8.29 3.60 -16.81
C LYS A 342 7.76 4.01 -15.44
N THR A 343 6.44 4.03 -15.27
CA THR A 343 5.76 4.51 -14.04
C THR A 343 5.13 3.36 -13.28
N PHE A 344 5.08 3.51 -11.96
CA PHE A 344 4.34 2.64 -11.05
C PHE A 344 3.05 3.34 -10.63
N ASP A 345 1.93 2.64 -10.70
CA ASP A 345 0.63 3.11 -10.19
C ASP A 345 0.36 2.47 -8.81
N PRO A 346 0.51 3.20 -7.69
CA PRO A 346 0.20 2.70 -6.35
C PRO A 346 -1.27 2.26 -6.18
N GLY A 347 -2.18 2.85 -6.96
CA GLY A 347 -3.61 2.51 -6.93
C GLY A 347 -3.94 1.05 -7.29
N LEU A 348 -2.99 0.33 -7.89
CA LEU A 348 -3.12 -1.11 -8.15
C LEU A 348 -3.28 -1.92 -6.85
N ILE A 349 -2.67 -1.46 -5.73
CA ILE A 349 -2.78 -2.12 -4.42
C ILE A 349 -4.22 -2.11 -3.92
N LEU A 350 -4.94 -1.01 -4.10
CA LEU A 350 -6.35 -0.89 -3.67
C LEU A 350 -7.27 -1.85 -4.45
N LYS A 351 -6.87 -2.23 -5.66
CA LYS A 351 -7.61 -3.12 -6.57
C LYS A 351 -7.14 -4.58 -6.52
N ALA A 352 -6.09 -4.88 -5.76
CA ALA A 352 -5.54 -6.22 -5.62
C ALA A 352 -6.58 -7.19 -5.04
N ARG A 353 -6.61 -8.43 -5.56
CA ARG A 353 -7.45 -9.51 -5.02
C ARG A 353 -6.57 -10.56 -4.37
N PHE A 354 -6.90 -10.93 -3.16
CA PHE A 354 -6.19 -11.94 -2.40
C PHE A 354 -7.03 -13.22 -2.35
N THR A 355 -6.39 -14.34 -2.63
CA THR A 355 -7.00 -15.67 -2.48
C THR A 355 -6.04 -16.56 -1.70
N LYS A 356 -6.59 -17.43 -0.84
CA LYS A 356 -5.76 -18.42 -0.15
C LYS A 356 -5.00 -19.24 -1.19
N GLY A 357 -3.73 -19.53 -0.92
CA GLY A 357 -2.94 -20.46 -1.72
C GLY A 357 -3.48 -21.89 -1.57
N PHE A 358 -3.33 -22.70 -2.61
CA PHE A 358 -3.65 -24.12 -2.59
C PHE A 358 -2.49 -24.90 -2.01
#